data_2759f6b70bbb8f34da347e44f5d3d5ed
#
_entry.id   2759f6b70bbb8f34da347e44f5d3d5ed
#
_cell.length_a   1.000
_cell.length_b   1.000
_cell.length_c   1.000
_cell.angle_alpha   90.00
_cell.angle_beta   90.00
_cell.angle_gamma   90.00
#
_symmetry.space_group_name_H-M   'P 1'
#
loop_
_entity.id
_entity.type
_entity.pdbx_description
1 polymer ?
#
loop_
_entity_poly.entity_id
_entity_poly.type
_entity_poly.pdbx_seq_one_letter_code
_entity_poly.pdbx_strand_id
1 'polypeptide(L)'
;MSSNKKKIGIQLPRQANPEEVAIRYSLELEALDPVAEIIEVAAQTPEEFAAGVKHMDGIITSWGFRIDAALIEQLENCVVIGVGSVGVDMVDIEAATRAGIVVTNVPDVFIEEVADHAMMMLLGCARQMKTMNRMAAEGQWWSGRPLLNHTPRLMGQTLGLFAYGNVARCTARRAKSFGMHVIAFDPYVSELTISDDGVEPVSMDKLLSRSDYLSVHAPHNEETHHSFSTDAFSKMKDTAVIVNTARGPLIDEAALIVALHDKVIAGAGLDVLEQEPPSADNPLLHMENVLVSPHVASATTRMRPETRRRVGREVALVLRGRWPMSCVNPTVLPKVQLERWQPYPMNRGPNR
;
A
#
# COMPACT_ATOMS: atom_id res chain seq x y z
N MET A 1 -23.52 -19.48 31.28
CA MET A 1 -23.98 -18.14 30.86
C MET A 1 -23.52 -17.96 29.42
N SER A 2 -24.45 -17.92 28.48
CA SER A 2 -24.12 -17.63 27.07
C SER A 2 -23.63 -16.17 27.04
N SER A 3 -22.32 -15.96 26.92
CA SER A 3 -21.81 -14.63 26.64
C SER A 3 -22.34 -14.25 25.26
N ASN A 4 -23.12 -13.18 25.19
CA ASN A 4 -23.60 -12.64 23.92
C ASN A 4 -22.37 -12.20 23.13
N LYS A 5 -21.91 -13.05 22.19
CA LYS A 5 -20.76 -12.74 21.34
C LYS A 5 -21.03 -11.46 20.55
N LYS A 6 -20.00 -10.65 20.36
CA LYS A 6 -20.04 -9.46 19.51
C LYS A 6 -20.21 -9.89 18.05
N LYS A 7 -20.77 -9.03 17.19
CA LYS A 7 -21.04 -9.32 15.78
C LYS A 7 -20.12 -8.52 14.88
N ILE A 8 -19.38 -9.21 14.02
CA ILE A 8 -18.47 -8.62 13.05
C ILE A 8 -19.04 -8.81 11.65
N GLY A 9 -19.38 -7.70 10.99
CA GLY A 9 -19.85 -7.71 9.61
C GLY A 9 -18.70 -7.84 8.63
N ILE A 10 -18.83 -8.77 7.67
CA ILE A 10 -17.92 -8.91 6.53
C ILE A 10 -18.77 -8.97 5.26
N GLN A 11 -18.37 -8.21 4.23
CA GLN A 11 -19.03 -8.28 2.95
C GLN A 11 -18.84 -9.66 2.32
N LEU A 12 -19.95 -10.30 1.93
CA LEU A 12 -19.92 -11.57 1.22
C LEU A 12 -19.39 -11.35 -0.21
N PRO A 13 -18.32 -12.03 -0.63
CA PRO A 13 -17.91 -12.03 -2.02
C PRO A 13 -19.04 -12.54 -2.93
N ARG A 14 -19.28 -11.90 -4.07
CA ARG A 14 -20.40 -12.18 -4.98
C ARG A 14 -20.56 -13.66 -5.43
N GLN A 15 -19.54 -14.51 -5.21
CA GLN A 15 -19.49 -15.91 -5.67
C GLN A 15 -19.28 -16.94 -4.53
N ALA A 16 -19.43 -16.52 -3.27
CA ALA A 16 -19.13 -17.41 -2.15
C ALA A 16 -20.36 -18.23 -1.71
N ASN A 17 -20.12 -19.51 -1.32
CA ASN A 17 -21.16 -20.36 -0.74
C ASN A 17 -21.34 -20.02 0.76
N PRO A 18 -22.54 -19.63 1.21
CA PRO A 18 -22.80 -19.26 2.61
C PRO A 18 -22.57 -20.38 3.64
N GLU A 19 -22.66 -21.66 3.23
CA GLU A 19 -22.62 -22.81 4.14
C GLU A 19 -21.23 -23.07 4.78
N GLU A 20 -20.19 -22.33 4.38
CA GLU A 20 -18.81 -22.56 4.80
C GLU A 20 -18.19 -21.39 5.60
N VAL A 21 -18.99 -20.57 6.28
CA VAL A 21 -18.51 -19.38 7.01
C VAL A 21 -17.35 -19.67 7.95
N ALA A 22 -17.49 -20.69 8.81
CA ALA A 22 -16.46 -21.03 9.79
C ALA A 22 -15.14 -21.49 9.13
N ILE A 23 -15.22 -22.23 8.02
CA ILE A 23 -14.04 -22.65 7.25
C ILE A 23 -13.43 -21.46 6.52
N ARG A 24 -14.28 -20.65 5.89
CA ARG A 24 -13.86 -19.46 5.12
C ARG A 24 -13.11 -18.46 5.97
N TYR A 25 -13.57 -18.21 7.20
CA TYR A 25 -12.99 -17.24 8.13
C TYR A 25 -12.21 -17.87 9.28
N SER A 26 -11.77 -19.12 9.11
CA SER A 26 -11.03 -19.84 10.15
C SER A 26 -9.81 -19.09 10.67
N LEU A 27 -9.13 -18.33 9.82
CA LEU A 27 -7.92 -17.57 10.18
C LEU A 27 -8.24 -16.31 11.00
N GLU A 28 -9.30 -15.61 10.66
CA GLU A 28 -9.82 -14.48 11.47
C GLU A 28 -10.35 -14.97 12.81
N LEU A 29 -11.03 -16.11 12.79
CA LEU A 29 -11.65 -16.71 13.99
C LEU A 29 -10.61 -17.26 14.98
N GLU A 30 -9.36 -17.54 14.60
CA GLU A 30 -8.30 -17.92 15.55
C GLU A 30 -8.21 -16.92 16.75
N ALA A 31 -8.46 -15.63 16.50
CA ALA A 31 -8.43 -14.61 17.53
C ALA A 31 -9.81 -14.10 17.95
N LEU A 32 -10.80 -14.13 17.05
CA LEU A 32 -12.14 -13.57 17.23
C LEU A 32 -13.10 -14.53 17.95
N ASP A 33 -13.01 -15.84 17.71
CA ASP A 33 -14.00 -16.81 18.21
C ASP A 33 -14.32 -16.68 19.71
N PRO A 34 -13.36 -16.40 20.60
CA PRO A 34 -13.68 -16.22 22.03
C PRO A 34 -14.57 -15.02 22.33
N VAL A 35 -14.61 -13.97 21.46
CA VAL A 35 -15.26 -12.67 21.75
C VAL A 35 -16.31 -12.28 20.73
N ALA A 36 -16.24 -12.79 19.52
CA ALA A 36 -17.13 -12.38 18.44
C ALA A 36 -17.51 -13.55 17.51
N GLU A 37 -18.58 -13.35 16.77
CA GLU A 37 -18.98 -14.17 15.63
C GLU A 37 -18.91 -13.34 14.35
N ILE A 38 -18.64 -13.99 13.23
CA ILE A 38 -18.60 -13.35 11.91
C ILE A 38 -19.96 -13.50 11.25
N ILE A 39 -20.50 -12.39 10.77
CA ILE A 39 -21.74 -12.30 10.01
C ILE A 39 -21.41 -11.88 8.58
N GLU A 40 -21.69 -12.72 7.61
CA GLU A 40 -21.58 -12.36 6.20
C GLU A 40 -22.75 -11.46 5.80
N VAL A 41 -22.43 -10.32 5.24
CA VAL A 41 -23.40 -9.36 4.72
C VAL A 41 -23.44 -9.48 3.21
N ALA A 42 -24.49 -10.15 2.71
CA ALA A 42 -24.74 -10.27 1.28
C ALA A 42 -25.32 -8.93 0.78
N ALA A 43 -24.53 -8.16 0.04
CA ALA A 43 -24.93 -6.87 -0.50
C ALA A 43 -24.44 -6.70 -1.93
N GLN A 44 -25.27 -6.13 -2.79
CA GLN A 44 -24.94 -5.78 -4.17
C GLN A 44 -24.74 -4.28 -4.35
N THR A 45 -25.24 -3.48 -3.42
CA THR A 45 -25.08 -2.01 -3.41
C THR A 45 -24.50 -1.52 -2.08
N PRO A 46 -23.93 -0.31 -2.07
CA PRO A 46 -23.43 0.31 -0.83
C PRO A 46 -24.54 0.46 0.22
N GLU A 47 -25.77 0.77 -0.19
CA GLU A 47 -26.92 0.97 0.70
C GLU A 47 -27.35 -0.34 1.36
N GLU A 48 -27.36 -1.44 0.61
CA GLU A 48 -27.62 -2.78 1.17
C GLU A 48 -26.55 -3.18 2.17
N PHE A 49 -25.28 -2.87 1.88
CA PHE A 49 -24.18 -3.13 2.80
C PHE A 49 -24.32 -2.31 4.08
N ALA A 50 -24.60 -0.99 3.96
CA ALA A 50 -24.82 -0.12 5.10
C ALA A 50 -25.93 -0.62 6.00
N ALA A 51 -27.08 -1.02 5.42
CA ALA A 51 -28.19 -1.61 6.17
C ALA A 51 -27.81 -2.91 6.89
N GLY A 52 -27.02 -3.75 6.23
CA GLY A 52 -26.55 -5.03 6.78
C GLY A 52 -25.57 -4.90 7.94
N VAL A 53 -24.72 -3.86 7.94
CA VAL A 53 -23.73 -3.64 9.01
C VAL A 53 -24.20 -2.70 10.11
N LYS A 54 -25.34 -2.09 9.98
CA LYS A 54 -25.88 -1.05 10.88
C LYS A 54 -25.77 -1.40 12.36
N HIS A 55 -26.10 -2.62 12.74
CA HIS A 55 -26.12 -3.10 14.12
C HIS A 55 -24.90 -3.95 14.51
N MET A 56 -23.86 -4.00 13.67
CA MET A 56 -22.64 -4.77 13.96
C MET A 56 -21.76 -4.03 14.98
N ASP A 57 -21.07 -4.79 15.84
CA ASP A 57 -20.11 -4.26 16.80
C ASP A 57 -18.76 -3.91 16.14
N GLY A 58 -18.50 -4.44 14.97
CA GLY A 58 -17.34 -4.11 14.15
C GLY A 58 -17.48 -4.58 12.70
N ILE A 59 -16.60 -4.11 11.85
CA ILE A 59 -16.55 -4.45 10.44
C ILE A 59 -15.13 -4.91 10.08
N ILE A 60 -15.00 -5.96 9.28
CA ILE A 60 -13.74 -6.31 8.60
C ILE A 60 -13.93 -6.07 7.11
N THR A 61 -13.02 -5.30 6.52
CA THR A 61 -12.99 -5.01 5.09
C THR A 61 -11.59 -5.16 4.52
N SER A 62 -11.49 -5.47 3.25
CA SER A 62 -10.23 -5.47 2.48
C SER A 62 -10.46 -4.92 1.08
N TRP A 63 -11.52 -5.42 0.42
CA TRP A 63 -11.99 -5.04 -0.90
C TRP A 63 -13.52 -5.08 -0.88
N GLY A 64 -14.16 -4.14 -1.52
CA GLY A 64 -15.61 -4.11 -1.57
C GLY A 64 -16.15 -2.69 -1.58
N PHE A 65 -17.25 -2.46 -0.88
CA PHE A 65 -17.82 -1.12 -0.78
C PHE A 65 -16.98 -0.22 0.13
N ARG A 66 -16.89 1.04 -0.26
CA ARG A 66 -16.25 2.07 0.55
C ARG A 66 -17.08 2.28 1.84
N ILE A 67 -16.38 2.41 2.95
CA ILE A 67 -16.96 2.78 4.25
C ILE A 67 -16.78 4.30 4.40
N ASP A 68 -17.68 5.04 3.78
CA ASP A 68 -17.67 6.50 3.77
C ASP A 68 -18.39 7.09 5.00
N ALA A 69 -18.44 8.43 5.08
CA ALA A 69 -19.10 9.13 6.17
C ALA A 69 -20.59 8.77 6.28
N ALA A 70 -21.29 8.62 5.15
CA ALA A 70 -22.71 8.33 5.12
C ALA A 70 -23.04 6.93 5.67
N LEU A 71 -22.18 5.93 5.41
CA LEU A 71 -22.28 4.61 6.02
C LEU A 71 -21.94 4.67 7.53
N ILE A 72 -20.86 5.36 7.90
CA ILE A 72 -20.40 5.47 9.29
C ILE A 72 -21.47 6.11 10.18
N GLU A 73 -22.17 7.12 9.70
CA GLU A 73 -23.26 7.78 10.42
C GLU A 73 -24.47 6.87 10.72
N GLN A 74 -24.62 5.76 9.98
CA GLN A 74 -25.66 4.77 10.19
C GLN A 74 -25.29 3.68 11.20
N LEU A 75 -24.01 3.56 11.58
CA LEU A 75 -23.53 2.52 12.49
C LEU A 75 -23.94 2.84 13.94
N GLU A 76 -24.68 1.93 14.59
CA GLU A 76 -25.19 2.14 15.93
C GLU A 76 -24.28 1.58 17.04
N ASN A 77 -23.61 0.45 16.79
CA ASN A 77 -22.85 -0.29 17.80
C ASN A 77 -21.37 -0.45 17.45
N CYS A 78 -20.94 -0.03 16.27
CA CYS A 78 -19.61 -0.29 15.77
C CYS A 78 -18.54 0.45 16.58
N VAL A 79 -17.55 -0.29 17.07
CA VAL A 79 -16.41 0.26 17.83
C VAL A 79 -15.08 0.08 17.08
N VAL A 80 -15.06 -0.75 16.03
CA VAL A 80 -13.84 -1.05 15.28
C VAL A 80 -14.11 -1.36 13.81
N ILE A 81 -13.27 -0.81 12.94
CA ILE A 81 -13.18 -1.19 11.52
C ILE A 81 -11.78 -1.76 11.29
N GLY A 82 -11.70 -3.06 10.99
CA GLY A 82 -10.47 -3.75 10.65
C GLY A 82 -10.26 -3.78 9.14
N VAL A 83 -9.18 -3.17 8.64
CA VAL A 83 -8.84 -3.15 7.22
C VAL A 83 -7.76 -4.21 6.96
N GLY A 84 -8.08 -5.21 6.14
CA GLY A 84 -7.18 -6.30 5.77
C GLY A 84 -6.16 -5.91 4.68
N SER A 85 -5.62 -4.70 4.75
CA SER A 85 -4.59 -4.18 3.84
C SER A 85 -3.72 -3.14 4.55
N VAL A 86 -2.63 -2.71 3.92
CA VAL A 86 -1.82 -1.57 4.41
C VAL A 86 -2.57 -0.27 4.20
N GLY A 87 -3.04 -0.04 2.96
CA GLY A 87 -3.83 1.14 2.62
C GLY A 87 -5.22 1.09 3.23
N VAL A 88 -5.72 2.26 3.60
CA VAL A 88 -7.03 2.44 4.23
C VAL A 88 -7.96 3.33 3.40
N ASP A 89 -7.65 3.47 2.13
CA ASP A 89 -8.36 4.33 1.17
C ASP A 89 -9.87 4.03 1.09
N MET A 90 -10.26 2.83 1.51
CA MET A 90 -11.66 2.38 1.54
C MET A 90 -12.46 2.90 2.73
N VAL A 91 -11.82 3.58 3.70
CA VAL A 91 -12.47 4.05 4.93
C VAL A 91 -12.29 5.54 5.08
N ASP A 92 -13.38 6.26 5.39
CA ASP A 92 -13.31 7.65 5.81
C ASP A 92 -12.79 7.72 7.26
N ILE A 93 -11.50 7.97 7.38
CA ILE A 93 -10.76 7.97 8.66
C ILE A 93 -11.25 9.09 9.59
N GLU A 94 -11.57 10.26 9.02
CA GLU A 94 -12.04 11.40 9.82
C GLU A 94 -13.45 11.14 10.37
N ALA A 95 -14.36 10.63 9.54
CA ALA A 95 -15.71 10.27 9.98
C ALA A 95 -15.66 9.18 11.05
N ALA A 96 -14.85 8.13 10.88
CA ALA A 96 -14.65 7.09 11.89
C ALA A 96 -14.12 7.68 13.20
N THR A 97 -13.16 8.61 13.12
CA THR A 97 -12.61 9.28 14.32
C THR A 97 -13.66 10.14 15.02
N ARG A 98 -14.49 10.88 14.26
CA ARG A 98 -15.61 11.66 14.83
C ARG A 98 -16.62 10.76 15.53
N ALA A 99 -16.93 9.61 14.94
CA ALA A 99 -17.85 8.62 15.50
C ALA A 99 -17.28 7.83 16.70
N GLY A 100 -15.99 7.98 17.03
CA GLY A 100 -15.35 7.21 18.09
C GLY A 100 -15.05 5.76 17.69
N ILE A 101 -14.94 5.47 16.40
CA ILE A 101 -14.64 4.14 15.86
C ILE A 101 -13.13 4.02 15.61
N VAL A 102 -12.53 2.98 16.18
CA VAL A 102 -11.11 2.67 15.97
C VAL A 102 -10.93 2.04 14.61
N VAL A 103 -10.01 2.57 13.79
CA VAL A 103 -9.63 1.96 12.53
C VAL A 103 -8.27 1.29 12.66
N THR A 104 -8.20 0.01 12.30
CA THR A 104 -6.97 -0.79 12.30
C THR A 104 -6.63 -1.23 10.88
N ASN A 105 -5.35 -1.47 10.63
CA ASN A 105 -4.88 -1.99 9.35
C ASN A 105 -3.81 -3.07 9.54
N VAL A 106 -3.23 -3.54 8.44
CA VAL A 106 -2.19 -4.58 8.42
C VAL A 106 -0.92 -4.01 7.76
N PRO A 107 -0.09 -3.22 8.50
CA PRO A 107 1.00 -2.45 7.91
C PRO A 107 2.29 -3.22 7.67
N ASP A 108 2.42 -4.44 8.20
CA ASP A 108 3.71 -5.12 8.38
C ASP A 108 3.76 -6.58 7.85
N VAL A 109 2.71 -7.06 7.19
CA VAL A 109 2.64 -8.47 6.78
C VAL A 109 3.40 -8.77 5.49
N PHE A 110 3.39 -7.85 4.51
CA PHE A 110 3.94 -8.07 3.16
C PHE A 110 4.92 -6.98 2.70
N ILE A 111 5.68 -6.44 3.64
CA ILE A 111 6.69 -5.40 3.40
C ILE A 111 7.79 -5.93 2.46
N GLU A 112 8.27 -7.13 2.74
CA GLU A 112 9.37 -7.75 1.99
C GLU A 112 8.93 -8.07 0.55
N GLU A 113 7.71 -8.58 0.39
CA GLU A 113 7.13 -8.91 -0.91
C GLU A 113 7.05 -7.67 -1.82
N VAL A 114 6.54 -6.55 -1.29
CA VAL A 114 6.45 -5.31 -2.06
C VAL A 114 7.83 -4.74 -2.38
N ALA A 115 8.79 -4.85 -1.45
CA ALA A 115 10.18 -4.44 -1.71
C ALA A 115 10.86 -5.31 -2.76
N ASP A 116 10.61 -6.62 -2.77
CA ASP A 116 11.08 -7.55 -3.82
C ASP A 116 10.51 -7.15 -5.17
N HIS A 117 9.20 -6.84 -5.21
CA HIS A 117 8.52 -6.45 -6.43
C HIS A 117 9.02 -5.10 -6.98
N ALA A 118 9.23 -4.10 -6.10
CA ALA A 118 9.82 -2.81 -6.50
C ALA A 118 11.21 -2.99 -7.12
N MET A 119 12.04 -3.85 -6.53
CA MET A 119 13.36 -4.18 -7.10
C MET A 119 13.24 -4.96 -8.40
N MET A 120 12.30 -5.90 -8.53
CA MET A 120 12.03 -6.63 -9.77
C MET A 120 11.65 -5.65 -10.89
N MET A 121 10.75 -4.69 -10.61
CA MET A 121 10.37 -3.65 -11.57
C MET A 121 11.58 -2.80 -11.98
N LEU A 122 12.38 -2.34 -11.01
CA LEU A 122 13.60 -1.58 -11.27
C LEU A 122 14.56 -2.37 -12.16
N LEU A 123 14.87 -3.61 -11.81
CA LEU A 123 15.78 -4.47 -12.57
C LEU A 123 15.22 -4.79 -13.96
N GLY A 124 13.92 -5.02 -14.06
CA GLY A 124 13.21 -5.26 -15.31
C GLY A 124 13.32 -4.07 -16.27
N CYS A 125 13.12 -2.86 -15.78
CA CYS A 125 13.29 -1.63 -16.56
C CYS A 125 14.77 -1.40 -16.91
N ALA A 126 15.68 -1.52 -15.93
CA ALA A 126 17.12 -1.34 -16.13
C ALA A 126 17.69 -2.28 -17.20
N ARG A 127 17.14 -3.46 -17.35
CA ARG A 127 17.57 -4.47 -18.33
C ARG A 127 16.63 -4.60 -19.53
N GLN A 128 15.65 -3.68 -19.68
CA GLN A 128 14.66 -3.67 -20.76
C GLN A 128 14.01 -5.05 -20.98
N MET A 129 13.63 -5.71 -19.86
CA MET A 129 13.20 -7.12 -19.88
C MET A 129 11.97 -7.37 -20.75
N LYS A 130 11.02 -6.42 -20.85
CA LYS A 130 9.86 -6.50 -21.74
C LYS A 130 10.31 -6.68 -23.19
N THR A 131 11.18 -5.79 -23.66
CA THR A 131 11.74 -5.82 -25.03
C THR A 131 12.61 -7.05 -25.24
N MET A 132 13.51 -7.38 -24.30
CA MET A 132 14.41 -8.53 -24.45
C MET A 132 13.63 -9.85 -24.54
N ASN A 133 12.60 -10.02 -23.70
CA ASN A 133 11.76 -11.22 -23.73
C ASN A 133 10.98 -11.34 -25.06
N ARG A 134 10.40 -10.23 -25.54
CA ARG A 134 9.70 -10.20 -26.83
C ARG A 134 10.65 -10.55 -27.99
N MET A 135 11.82 -9.93 -28.06
CA MET A 135 12.81 -10.19 -29.10
C MET A 135 13.27 -11.66 -29.14
N ALA A 136 13.46 -12.25 -27.94
CA ALA A 136 13.81 -13.66 -27.86
C ALA A 136 12.70 -14.57 -28.42
N ALA A 137 11.44 -14.27 -28.07
CA ALA A 137 10.26 -15.01 -28.54
C ALA A 137 10.05 -14.88 -30.05
N GLU A 138 10.40 -13.73 -30.64
CA GLU A 138 10.33 -13.44 -32.09
C GLU A 138 11.56 -13.94 -32.87
N GLY A 139 12.49 -14.64 -32.21
CA GLY A 139 13.70 -15.16 -32.88
C GLY A 139 14.79 -14.11 -33.17
N GLN A 140 14.66 -12.91 -32.61
CA GLN A 140 15.61 -11.80 -32.81
C GLN A 140 16.83 -11.90 -31.85
N TRP A 141 17.37 -13.09 -31.69
CA TRP A 141 18.34 -13.46 -30.67
C TRP A 141 19.58 -12.54 -30.58
N TRP A 142 20.13 -12.18 -31.71
CA TRP A 142 21.38 -11.39 -31.79
C TRP A 142 21.15 -9.88 -31.72
N SER A 143 19.92 -9.42 -31.94
CA SER A 143 19.57 -7.99 -32.02
C SER A 143 19.44 -7.31 -30.66
N GLY A 144 19.29 -8.07 -29.58
CA GLY A 144 19.11 -7.51 -28.21
C GLY A 144 20.39 -6.91 -27.61
N ARG A 145 21.57 -7.50 -27.90
CA ARG A 145 22.83 -7.03 -27.31
C ARG A 145 23.17 -5.59 -27.68
N PRO A 146 23.04 -5.10 -28.91
CA PRO A 146 23.30 -3.71 -29.26
C PRO A 146 22.44 -2.72 -28.46
N LEU A 147 21.19 -3.04 -28.16
CA LEU A 147 20.29 -2.17 -27.38
C LEU A 147 20.79 -1.95 -25.96
N LEU A 148 21.44 -2.96 -25.36
CA LEU A 148 21.94 -2.88 -23.99
C LEU A 148 23.37 -2.35 -23.88
N ASN A 149 24.08 -2.11 -25.00
CA ASN A 149 25.47 -1.63 -24.94
C ASN A 149 25.62 -0.24 -24.31
N HIS A 150 24.56 0.55 -24.29
CA HIS A 150 24.52 1.89 -23.69
C HIS A 150 23.84 1.92 -22.33
N THR A 151 23.39 0.78 -21.82
CA THR A 151 22.76 0.70 -20.50
C THR A 151 23.83 0.70 -19.40
N PRO A 152 23.81 1.65 -18.46
CA PRO A 152 24.76 1.68 -17.37
C PRO A 152 24.57 0.47 -16.44
N ARG A 153 25.64 0.04 -15.78
CA ARG A 153 25.55 -0.93 -14.69
C ARG A 153 24.86 -0.28 -13.47
N LEU A 154 24.16 -1.05 -12.67
CA LEU A 154 23.47 -0.54 -11.48
C LEU A 154 24.43 -0.04 -10.40
N MET A 155 25.57 -0.72 -10.20
CA MET A 155 26.59 -0.28 -9.25
C MET A 155 27.03 1.15 -9.53
N GLY A 156 26.89 2.01 -8.51
CA GLY A 156 27.19 3.43 -8.60
C GLY A 156 26.04 4.32 -9.08
N GLN A 157 24.92 3.73 -9.53
CA GLN A 157 23.70 4.48 -9.82
C GLN A 157 22.98 4.90 -8.53
N THR A 158 22.16 5.93 -8.60
CA THR A 158 21.41 6.46 -7.47
C THR A 158 19.95 5.97 -7.51
N LEU A 159 19.53 5.32 -6.43
CA LEU A 159 18.11 5.05 -6.15
C LEU A 159 17.55 6.15 -5.23
N GLY A 160 16.58 6.91 -5.71
CA GLY A 160 15.78 7.82 -4.90
C GLY A 160 14.53 7.11 -4.35
N LEU A 161 14.23 7.34 -3.09
CA LEU A 161 13.04 6.81 -2.42
C LEU A 161 12.13 7.97 -2.02
N PHE A 162 10.93 8.01 -2.58
CA PHE A 162 9.89 8.95 -2.18
C PHE A 162 9.06 8.34 -1.07
N ALA A 163 9.16 8.88 0.13
CA ALA A 163 8.83 8.35 1.45
C ALA A 163 9.81 7.27 1.95
N TYR A 164 9.97 7.21 3.29
CA TYR A 164 10.94 6.32 3.92
C TYR A 164 10.31 5.47 5.04
N GLY A 165 9.19 4.82 4.69
CA GLY A 165 8.50 3.85 5.54
C GLY A 165 9.13 2.44 5.47
N ASN A 166 8.39 1.44 5.97
CA ASN A 166 8.87 0.05 6.08
C ASN A 166 9.30 -0.54 4.73
N VAL A 167 8.50 -0.38 3.68
CA VAL A 167 8.81 -0.91 2.34
C VAL A 167 10.06 -0.22 1.76
N ALA A 168 10.15 1.10 1.88
CA ALA A 168 11.30 1.87 1.40
C ALA A 168 12.61 1.43 2.06
N ARG A 169 12.60 1.18 3.38
CA ARG A 169 13.77 0.64 4.12
C ARG A 169 14.19 -0.73 3.60
N CYS A 170 13.23 -1.61 3.34
CA CYS A 170 13.51 -2.92 2.77
C CYS A 170 14.04 -2.83 1.33
N THR A 171 13.51 -1.89 0.54
CA THR A 171 14.00 -1.61 -0.82
C THR A 171 15.41 -1.02 -0.78
N ALA A 172 15.69 -0.08 0.15
CA ALA A 172 17.03 0.49 0.35
C ALA A 172 18.08 -0.58 0.66
N ARG A 173 17.76 -1.52 1.57
CA ARG A 173 18.64 -2.63 1.92
C ARG A 173 19.02 -3.48 0.70
N ARG A 174 18.04 -3.77 -0.17
CA ARG A 174 18.25 -4.51 -1.42
C ARG A 174 19.10 -3.73 -2.42
N ALA A 175 18.76 -2.48 -2.66
CA ALA A 175 19.47 -1.62 -3.61
C ALA A 175 20.96 -1.44 -3.24
N LYS A 176 21.28 -1.31 -1.95
CA LYS A 176 22.66 -1.26 -1.47
C LYS A 176 23.43 -2.54 -1.79
N SER A 177 22.78 -3.71 -1.76
CA SER A 177 23.41 -4.98 -2.14
C SER A 177 23.79 -5.04 -3.62
N PHE A 178 23.15 -4.22 -4.47
CA PHE A 178 23.52 -4.00 -5.86
C PHE A 178 24.60 -2.92 -6.03
N GLY A 179 25.10 -2.34 -4.94
CA GLY A 179 26.09 -1.26 -4.97
C GLY A 179 25.53 0.09 -5.41
N MET A 180 24.24 0.31 -5.28
CA MET A 180 23.58 1.60 -5.55
C MET A 180 23.78 2.58 -4.40
N HIS A 181 23.86 3.88 -4.73
CA HIS A 181 23.69 4.95 -3.76
C HIS A 181 22.20 5.14 -3.49
N VAL A 182 21.82 5.22 -2.21
CA VAL A 182 20.40 5.38 -1.85
C VAL A 182 20.21 6.72 -1.18
N ILE A 183 19.28 7.51 -1.73
CA ILE A 183 18.82 8.80 -1.19
C ILE A 183 17.34 8.72 -0.89
N ALA A 184 16.83 9.47 0.08
CA ALA A 184 15.40 9.46 0.41
C ALA A 184 14.89 10.85 0.77
N PHE A 185 13.63 11.10 0.41
CA PHE A 185 12.83 12.23 0.85
C PHE A 185 11.62 11.73 1.61
N ASP A 186 11.47 12.17 2.85
CA ASP A 186 10.27 11.95 3.67
C ASP A 186 10.15 13.11 4.68
N PRO A 187 9.08 13.93 4.61
CA PRO A 187 8.92 15.07 5.51
C PRO A 187 8.51 14.67 6.95
N TYR A 188 8.12 13.40 7.16
CA TYR A 188 7.62 12.88 8.44
C TYR A 188 8.62 11.99 9.18
N VAL A 189 9.69 11.57 8.51
CA VAL A 189 10.77 10.77 9.09
C VAL A 189 12.00 11.65 9.30
N SER A 190 12.56 11.67 10.52
CA SER A 190 13.74 12.49 10.79
C SER A 190 14.94 12.09 9.94
N GLU A 191 15.76 13.06 9.55
CA GLU A 191 16.99 12.84 8.78
C GLU A 191 17.94 11.87 9.51
N LEU A 192 17.96 11.93 10.83
CA LEU A 192 18.75 10.99 11.64
C LEU A 192 18.30 9.56 11.43
N THR A 193 16.98 9.31 11.46
CA THR A 193 16.42 7.98 11.23
C THR A 193 16.74 7.44 9.82
N ILE A 194 16.72 8.30 8.80
CA ILE A 194 17.10 7.94 7.43
C ILE A 194 18.60 7.62 7.36
N SER A 195 19.42 8.47 8.00
CA SER A 195 20.89 8.33 8.00
C SER A 195 21.38 7.10 8.76
N ASP A 196 20.70 6.69 9.83
CA ASP A 196 21.06 5.50 10.62
C ASP A 196 21.00 4.21 9.78
N ASP A 197 20.13 4.18 8.79
CA ASP A 197 20.07 3.10 7.80
C ASP A 197 21.14 3.25 6.69
N GLY A 198 22.02 4.25 6.75
CA GLY A 198 23.03 4.57 5.73
C GLY A 198 22.41 4.99 4.41
N VAL A 199 21.32 5.74 4.47
CA VAL A 199 20.62 6.39 3.35
C VAL A 199 20.79 7.90 3.51
N GLU A 200 21.04 8.62 2.43
CA GLU A 200 21.20 10.07 2.45
C GLU A 200 19.82 10.76 2.43
N PRO A 201 19.43 11.52 3.47
CA PRO A 201 18.22 12.33 3.42
C PRO A 201 18.43 13.54 2.49
N VAL A 202 17.46 13.81 1.63
CA VAL A 202 17.53 14.89 0.64
C VAL A 202 16.20 15.64 0.54
N SER A 203 16.23 16.86 -0.05
CA SER A 203 15.01 17.57 -0.45
C SER A 203 14.36 16.93 -1.67
N MET A 204 13.07 17.22 -1.92
CA MET A 204 12.35 16.74 -3.10
C MET A 204 13.08 17.09 -4.41
N ASP A 205 13.55 18.31 -4.57
CA ASP A 205 14.28 18.72 -5.78
C ASP A 205 15.59 17.92 -5.99
N LYS A 206 16.30 17.62 -4.90
CA LYS A 206 17.49 16.76 -4.97
C LYS A 206 17.13 15.30 -5.25
N LEU A 207 16.01 14.82 -4.71
CA LEU A 207 15.50 13.49 -5.02
C LEU A 207 15.27 13.36 -6.53
N LEU A 208 14.51 14.28 -7.12
CA LEU A 208 14.20 14.28 -8.55
C LEU A 208 15.45 14.38 -9.41
N SER A 209 16.30 15.39 -9.16
CA SER A 209 17.44 15.69 -10.04
C SER A 209 18.61 14.68 -9.95
N ARG A 210 18.73 13.95 -8.83
CA ARG A 210 19.86 13.02 -8.61
C ARG A 210 19.52 11.57 -8.90
N SER A 211 18.24 11.19 -8.90
CA SER A 211 17.83 9.80 -9.10
C SER A 211 18.06 9.32 -10.53
N ASP A 212 18.72 8.18 -10.65
CA ASP A 212 18.74 7.38 -11.88
C ASP A 212 17.53 6.44 -11.91
N TYR A 213 17.16 5.97 -10.75
CA TYR A 213 15.92 5.23 -10.47
C TYR A 213 15.21 5.91 -9.30
N LEU A 214 13.90 6.09 -9.40
CA LEU A 214 13.08 6.66 -8.35
C LEU A 214 11.96 5.68 -8.00
N SER A 215 11.90 5.26 -6.74
CA SER A 215 10.85 4.34 -6.26
C SER A 215 9.91 5.03 -5.29
N VAL A 216 8.61 4.88 -5.56
CA VAL A 216 7.53 5.57 -4.84
C VAL A 216 6.98 4.64 -3.76
N HIS A 217 6.94 5.12 -2.50
CA HIS A 217 6.51 4.35 -1.32
C HIS A 217 5.57 5.13 -0.38
N ALA A 218 5.13 6.32 -0.78
CA ALA A 218 4.22 7.13 0.02
C ALA A 218 2.80 6.56 0.05
N PRO A 219 2.03 6.78 1.13
CA PRO A 219 0.59 6.61 1.09
C PRO A 219 -0.04 7.68 0.18
N HIS A 220 -1.22 7.38 -0.37
CA HIS A 220 -2.00 8.39 -1.10
C HIS A 220 -2.86 9.19 -0.12
N ASN A 221 -2.74 10.50 -0.17
CA ASN A 221 -3.56 11.50 0.53
C ASN A 221 -3.53 12.83 -0.26
N GLU A 222 -4.16 13.87 0.26
CA GLU A 222 -4.21 15.18 -0.41
C GLU A 222 -2.82 15.79 -0.66
N GLU A 223 -1.85 15.59 0.25
CA GLU A 223 -0.49 16.11 0.11
C GLU A 223 0.34 15.35 -0.93
N THR A 224 0.05 14.07 -1.11
CA THR A 224 0.83 13.19 -1.99
C THR A 224 0.16 12.96 -3.35
N HIS A 225 -1.10 13.39 -3.52
CA HIS A 225 -1.81 13.29 -4.78
C HIS A 225 -1.06 14.04 -5.89
N HIS A 226 -0.79 13.36 -7.01
CA HIS A 226 -0.05 13.89 -8.15
C HIS A 226 1.31 14.53 -7.79
N SER A 227 2.01 13.98 -6.77
CA SER A 227 3.38 14.39 -6.44
C SER A 227 4.33 14.29 -7.63
N PHE A 228 4.04 13.39 -8.56
CA PHE A 228 4.77 13.23 -9.82
C PHE A 228 3.91 13.72 -10.98
N SER A 229 3.97 15.02 -11.22
CA SER A 229 3.31 15.75 -12.29
C SER A 229 4.33 16.17 -13.37
N THR A 230 3.89 16.91 -14.38
CA THR A 230 4.76 17.47 -15.44
C THR A 230 5.95 18.23 -14.86
N ASP A 231 5.75 19.04 -13.79
CA ASP A 231 6.84 19.77 -13.14
C ASP A 231 7.87 18.83 -12.51
N ALA A 232 7.42 17.77 -11.82
CA ALA A 232 8.30 16.77 -11.21
C ALA A 232 9.11 16.02 -12.29
N PHE A 233 8.47 15.56 -13.37
CA PHE A 233 9.17 14.88 -14.46
C PHE A 233 10.20 15.78 -15.14
N SER A 234 9.91 17.07 -15.31
CA SER A 234 10.84 18.03 -15.93
C SER A 234 12.15 18.22 -15.13
N LYS A 235 12.14 17.92 -13.83
CA LYS A 235 13.31 17.99 -12.94
C LYS A 235 14.10 16.70 -12.85
N MET A 236 13.56 15.59 -13.38
CA MET A 236 14.24 14.30 -13.40
C MET A 236 15.27 14.23 -14.53
N LYS A 237 16.17 13.25 -14.47
CA LYS A 237 17.10 12.96 -15.56
C LYS A 237 16.32 12.36 -16.72
N ASP A 238 16.74 12.66 -17.97
CA ASP A 238 16.20 12.05 -19.18
C ASP A 238 16.44 10.53 -19.24
N THR A 239 17.44 10.05 -18.51
CA THR A 239 17.75 8.62 -18.32
C THR A 239 17.02 7.99 -17.13
N ALA A 240 16.26 8.76 -16.34
CA ALA A 240 15.62 8.26 -15.13
C ALA A 240 14.47 7.28 -15.41
N VAL A 241 14.31 6.32 -14.50
CA VAL A 241 13.19 5.39 -14.46
C VAL A 241 12.43 5.59 -13.17
N ILE A 242 11.10 5.73 -13.25
CA ILE A 242 10.22 5.75 -12.07
C ILE A 242 9.60 4.39 -11.82
N VAL A 243 9.54 3.96 -10.55
CA VAL A 243 8.88 2.72 -10.12
C VAL A 243 7.80 3.05 -9.10
N ASN A 244 6.57 2.60 -9.34
CA ASN A 244 5.45 2.80 -8.42
C ASN A 244 4.81 1.47 -8.04
N THR A 245 4.99 1.05 -6.79
CA THR A 245 4.33 -0.10 -6.16
C THR A 245 3.50 0.34 -4.95
N ALA A 246 3.18 1.64 -4.85
CA ALA A 246 2.44 2.23 -3.74
C ALA A 246 0.97 2.48 -4.11
N ARG A 247 0.66 3.61 -4.77
CA ARG A 247 -0.69 3.96 -5.24
C ARG A 247 -0.62 4.71 -6.57
N GLY A 248 -1.52 4.41 -7.50
CA GLY A 248 -1.59 5.04 -8.82
C GLY A 248 -1.67 6.56 -8.76
N PRO A 249 -2.62 7.16 -8.00
CA PRO A 249 -2.80 8.61 -7.95
C PRO A 249 -1.65 9.42 -7.31
N LEU A 250 -0.53 8.81 -6.95
CA LEU A 250 0.71 9.54 -6.62
C LEU A 250 1.38 10.12 -7.87
N ILE A 251 1.06 9.56 -9.02
CA ILE A 251 1.54 9.98 -10.34
C ILE A 251 0.35 10.51 -11.14
N ASP A 252 0.47 11.69 -11.70
CA ASP A 252 -0.41 12.18 -12.76
C ASP A 252 -0.17 11.31 -14.01
N GLU A 253 -1.09 10.39 -14.29
CA GLU A 253 -0.91 9.40 -15.34
C GLU A 253 -0.87 10.04 -16.73
N ALA A 254 -1.62 11.11 -16.96
CA ALA A 254 -1.58 11.85 -18.22
C ALA A 254 -0.20 12.53 -18.41
N ALA A 255 0.34 13.13 -17.37
CA ALA A 255 1.68 13.72 -17.39
C ALA A 255 2.78 12.66 -17.60
N LEU A 256 2.63 11.48 -16.98
CA LEU A 256 3.57 10.37 -17.17
C LEU A 256 3.58 9.87 -18.62
N ILE A 257 2.40 9.71 -19.24
CA ILE A 257 2.28 9.29 -20.64
C ILE A 257 3.04 10.26 -21.56
N VAL A 258 2.85 11.56 -21.37
CA VAL A 258 3.57 12.59 -22.14
C VAL A 258 5.07 12.53 -21.86
N ALA A 259 5.49 12.44 -20.61
CA ALA A 259 6.91 12.39 -20.23
C ALA A 259 7.65 11.18 -20.83
N LEU A 260 6.98 10.03 -20.90
CA LEU A 260 7.53 8.81 -21.51
C LEU A 260 7.58 8.88 -23.04
N HIS A 261 6.51 9.42 -23.66
CA HIS A 261 6.42 9.59 -25.12
C HIS A 261 7.50 10.55 -25.63
N ASP A 262 7.63 11.69 -24.96
CA ASP A 262 8.56 12.76 -25.33
C ASP A 262 9.99 12.53 -24.81
N LYS A 263 10.22 11.38 -24.13
CA LYS A 263 11.51 10.97 -23.55
C LYS A 263 12.07 11.99 -22.54
N VAL A 264 11.19 12.64 -21.79
CA VAL A 264 11.58 13.46 -20.62
C VAL A 264 12.16 12.56 -19.53
N ILE A 265 11.64 11.32 -19.41
CA ILE A 265 12.23 10.24 -18.62
C ILE A 265 12.33 8.97 -19.46
N ALA A 266 13.23 8.04 -19.09
CA ALA A 266 13.54 6.86 -19.90
C ALA A 266 12.48 5.75 -19.81
N GLY A 267 11.82 5.57 -18.68
CA GLY A 267 10.89 4.47 -18.50
C GLY A 267 10.15 4.46 -17.17
N ALA A 268 9.22 3.51 -17.05
CA ALA A 268 8.46 3.32 -15.81
C ALA A 268 8.22 1.84 -15.51
N GLY A 269 8.18 1.50 -14.21
CA GLY A 269 7.72 0.21 -13.66
C GLY A 269 6.52 0.45 -12.75
N LEU A 270 5.34 -0.04 -13.14
CA LEU A 270 4.08 0.30 -12.51
C LEU A 270 3.33 -0.97 -12.08
N ASP A 271 3.16 -1.15 -10.77
CA ASP A 271 2.25 -2.18 -10.24
C ASP A 271 0.84 -1.64 -10.02
N VAL A 272 0.72 -0.31 -9.98
CA VAL A 272 -0.52 0.42 -9.73
C VAL A 272 -0.72 1.54 -10.74
N LEU A 273 -2.00 1.83 -11.08
CA LEU A 273 -2.41 2.88 -12.01
C LEU A 273 -3.49 3.76 -11.37
N GLU A 274 -3.73 4.94 -11.92
CA GLU A 274 -4.77 5.84 -11.37
C GLU A 274 -6.16 5.20 -11.42
N GLN A 275 -6.46 4.51 -12.52
CA GLN A 275 -7.68 3.73 -12.66
C GLN A 275 -7.34 2.24 -12.68
N GLU A 276 -7.92 1.50 -11.76
CA GLU A 276 -7.81 0.04 -11.65
C GLU A 276 -9.21 -0.62 -11.66
N PRO A 277 -9.52 -1.53 -12.60
CA PRO A 277 -8.68 -1.91 -13.76
C PRO A 277 -8.55 -0.78 -14.78
N PRO A 278 -7.40 -0.67 -15.45
CA PRO A 278 -7.21 0.31 -16.52
C PRO A 278 -8.07 -0.03 -17.76
N SER A 279 -8.36 0.99 -18.56
CA SER A 279 -8.92 0.76 -19.88
C SER A 279 -7.93 0.01 -20.78
N ALA A 280 -8.43 -0.85 -21.66
CA ALA A 280 -7.59 -1.66 -22.55
C ALA A 280 -6.78 -0.82 -23.57
N ASP A 281 -7.21 0.41 -23.83
CA ASP A 281 -6.55 1.38 -24.70
C ASP A 281 -5.59 2.31 -23.95
N ASN A 282 -5.38 2.10 -22.65
CA ASN A 282 -4.42 2.89 -21.89
C ASN A 282 -3.02 2.78 -22.50
N PRO A 283 -2.40 3.91 -22.92
CA PRO A 283 -1.12 3.89 -23.61
C PRO A 283 0.00 3.21 -22.82
N LEU A 284 0.01 3.32 -21.47
CA LEU A 284 1.04 2.73 -20.61
C LEU A 284 1.14 1.21 -20.75
N LEU A 285 0.04 0.52 -21.07
CA LEU A 285 0.01 -0.93 -21.29
C LEU A 285 0.79 -1.33 -22.55
N HIS A 286 0.89 -0.42 -23.52
CA HIS A 286 1.44 -0.68 -24.86
C HIS A 286 2.85 -0.10 -25.07
N MET A 287 3.31 0.82 -24.22
CA MET A 287 4.65 1.42 -24.32
C MET A 287 5.75 0.38 -24.03
N GLU A 288 6.76 0.32 -24.90
CA GLU A 288 7.90 -0.61 -24.77
C GLU A 288 8.78 -0.30 -23.55
N ASN A 289 8.88 0.97 -23.16
CA ASN A 289 9.64 1.46 -22.00
C ASN A 289 8.86 1.43 -20.69
N VAL A 290 7.68 0.80 -20.67
CA VAL A 290 6.85 0.65 -19.47
C VAL A 290 6.64 -0.83 -19.14
N LEU A 291 6.96 -1.20 -17.89
CA LEU A 291 6.66 -2.51 -17.33
C LEU A 291 5.47 -2.37 -16.40
N VAL A 292 4.39 -3.13 -16.63
CA VAL A 292 3.16 -3.07 -15.82
C VAL A 292 2.88 -4.42 -15.20
N SER A 293 2.44 -4.44 -13.94
CA SER A 293 1.83 -5.60 -13.28
C SER A 293 0.50 -5.22 -12.63
N PRO A 294 -0.45 -6.16 -12.47
CA PRO A 294 -1.84 -5.85 -12.12
C PRO A 294 -2.05 -5.81 -10.59
N HIS A 295 -1.40 -4.88 -9.89
CA HIS A 295 -1.51 -4.64 -8.44
C HIS A 295 -1.26 -5.92 -7.63
N VAL A 296 -0.13 -6.57 -7.87
CA VAL A 296 0.23 -7.87 -7.29
C VAL A 296 1.50 -7.84 -6.43
N ALA A 297 2.06 -6.67 -6.17
CA ALA A 297 3.34 -6.53 -5.46
C ALA A 297 3.35 -7.23 -4.09
N SER A 298 2.21 -7.31 -3.41
CA SER A 298 2.06 -8.00 -2.12
C SER A 298 1.78 -9.50 -2.23
N ALA A 299 1.46 -10.01 -3.43
CA ALA A 299 0.90 -11.35 -3.59
C ALA A 299 1.95 -12.47 -3.43
N THR A 300 1.82 -13.24 -2.37
CA THR A 300 2.60 -14.46 -2.10
C THR A 300 1.73 -15.50 -1.39
N THR A 301 2.21 -16.73 -1.27
CA THR A 301 1.53 -17.78 -0.49
C THR A 301 1.36 -17.41 0.97
N ARG A 302 2.23 -16.55 1.51
CA ARG A 302 2.23 -16.08 2.90
C ARG A 302 1.26 -14.92 3.12
N MET A 303 1.14 -14.01 2.17
CA MET A 303 0.45 -12.73 2.35
C MET A 303 -0.99 -12.91 2.84
N ARG A 304 -1.80 -13.67 2.11
CA ARG A 304 -3.24 -13.79 2.40
C ARG A 304 -3.55 -14.42 3.76
N PRO A 305 -2.95 -15.56 4.16
CA PRO A 305 -3.16 -16.14 5.48
C PRO A 305 -2.75 -15.20 6.63
N GLU A 306 -1.58 -14.57 6.54
CA GLU A 306 -1.08 -13.69 7.60
C GLU A 306 -1.89 -12.39 7.72
N THR A 307 -2.33 -11.81 6.62
CA THR A 307 -3.23 -10.65 6.61
C THR A 307 -4.53 -10.95 7.34
N ARG A 308 -5.12 -12.11 7.06
CA ARG A 308 -6.37 -12.56 7.67
C ARG A 308 -6.23 -12.80 9.18
N ARG A 309 -5.15 -13.45 9.61
CA ARG A 309 -4.85 -13.62 11.05
C ARG A 309 -4.62 -12.27 11.72
N ARG A 310 -3.88 -11.39 11.06
CA ARG A 310 -3.55 -10.08 11.61
C ARG A 310 -4.80 -9.22 11.81
N VAL A 311 -5.67 -9.07 10.82
CA VAL A 311 -6.88 -8.26 10.94
C VAL A 311 -7.83 -8.82 12.01
N GLY A 312 -7.99 -10.14 12.08
CA GLY A 312 -8.77 -10.79 13.16
C GLY A 312 -8.21 -10.48 14.55
N ARG A 313 -6.89 -10.50 14.72
CA ARG A 313 -6.21 -10.16 15.98
C ARG A 313 -6.40 -8.71 16.38
N GLU A 314 -6.25 -7.76 15.44
CA GLU A 314 -6.43 -6.33 15.71
C GLU A 314 -7.88 -6.03 16.15
N VAL A 315 -8.86 -6.56 15.44
CA VAL A 315 -10.28 -6.40 15.80
C VAL A 315 -10.57 -7.03 17.18
N ALA A 316 -10.06 -8.25 17.44
CA ALA A 316 -10.24 -8.92 18.72
C ALA A 316 -9.65 -8.14 19.90
N LEU A 317 -8.53 -7.43 19.70
CA LEU A 317 -7.95 -6.56 20.75
C LEU A 317 -8.91 -5.43 21.13
N VAL A 318 -9.44 -4.72 20.15
CA VAL A 318 -10.39 -3.60 20.42
C VAL A 318 -11.66 -4.12 21.11
N LEU A 319 -12.23 -5.23 20.66
CA LEU A 319 -13.42 -5.84 21.28
C LEU A 319 -13.19 -6.30 22.73
N ARG A 320 -11.94 -6.59 23.10
CA ARG A 320 -11.53 -6.92 24.48
C ARG A 320 -11.19 -5.68 25.31
N GLY A 321 -11.42 -4.48 24.81
CA GLY A 321 -11.05 -3.23 25.49
C GLY A 321 -9.56 -2.92 25.48
N ARG A 322 -8.77 -3.53 24.57
CA ARG A 322 -7.33 -3.31 24.44
C ARG A 322 -7.00 -2.44 23.24
N TRP A 323 -5.95 -1.63 23.40
CA TRP A 323 -5.43 -0.85 22.29
C TRP A 323 -4.85 -1.77 21.19
N PRO A 324 -5.23 -1.58 19.90
CA PRO A 324 -4.69 -2.41 18.82
C PRO A 324 -3.20 -2.14 18.60
N MET A 325 -2.49 -3.10 17.99
CA MET A 325 -1.08 -2.94 17.63
C MET A 325 -0.89 -1.97 16.48
N SER A 326 -1.88 -1.88 15.60
CA SER A 326 -1.91 -0.93 14.49
C SER A 326 -3.20 -0.11 14.51
N CYS A 327 -3.09 1.14 14.92
CA CYS A 327 -4.19 2.10 14.93
C CYS A 327 -3.94 3.20 13.89
N VAL A 328 -4.82 3.30 12.91
CA VAL A 328 -4.72 4.29 11.82
C VAL A 328 -5.11 5.68 12.28
N ASN A 329 -6.09 5.76 13.21
CA ASN A 329 -6.63 7.02 13.71
C ASN A 329 -6.39 7.22 15.22
N PRO A 330 -5.15 7.36 15.69
CA PRO A 330 -4.83 7.43 17.13
C PRO A 330 -5.48 8.61 17.85
N THR A 331 -5.92 9.63 17.14
CA THR A 331 -6.69 10.78 17.67
C THR A 331 -8.10 10.42 18.14
N VAL A 332 -8.59 9.20 17.85
CA VAL A 332 -9.82 8.64 18.41
C VAL A 332 -9.69 8.35 19.93
N LEU A 333 -8.47 8.25 20.44
CA LEU A 333 -8.16 7.81 21.80
C LEU A 333 -8.96 8.54 22.91
N PRO A 334 -9.20 9.86 22.88
CA PRO A 334 -10.00 10.54 23.88
C PRO A 334 -11.49 10.12 23.89
N LYS A 335 -11.96 9.47 22.84
CA LYS A 335 -13.37 9.07 22.66
C LYS A 335 -13.63 7.62 23.02
N VAL A 336 -12.58 6.82 23.25
CA VAL A 336 -12.67 5.39 23.51
C VAL A 336 -11.99 5.00 24.82
N GLN A 337 -12.54 3.97 25.49
CA GLN A 337 -11.99 3.44 26.73
C GLN A 337 -11.24 2.13 26.42
N LEU A 338 -10.02 2.26 25.92
CA LEU A 338 -9.16 1.12 25.61
C LEU A 338 -7.92 1.12 26.49
N GLU A 339 -7.62 -0.03 27.09
CA GLU A 339 -6.42 -0.22 27.90
C GLU A 339 -5.18 -0.33 27.00
N ARG A 340 -4.17 0.48 27.28
CA ARG A 340 -2.90 0.47 26.55
C ARG A 340 -1.99 -0.65 27.05
N TRP A 341 -1.16 -1.16 26.16
CA TRP A 341 -0.12 -2.14 26.51
C TRP A 341 0.90 -1.60 27.50
N GLN A 342 1.22 -0.32 27.37
CA GLN A 342 2.13 0.39 28.28
C GLN A 342 1.40 1.63 28.83
N PRO A 343 1.15 1.70 30.13
CA PRO A 343 0.41 2.81 30.75
C PRO A 343 1.25 4.07 30.96
N TYR A 344 2.17 4.37 30.03
CA TYR A 344 2.96 5.61 30.11
C TYR A 344 2.15 6.79 29.61
N PRO A 345 2.13 7.90 30.37
CA PRO A 345 1.51 9.12 29.88
C PRO A 345 2.24 9.61 28.61
N MET A 346 1.46 9.91 27.58
CA MET A 346 1.96 10.41 26.29
C MET A 346 2.67 11.78 26.40
N ASN A 347 2.69 12.40 27.58
CA ASN A 347 3.25 13.73 27.83
C ASN A 347 4.75 13.75 28.14
N ARG A 348 5.45 12.62 27.98
CA ARG A 348 6.90 12.67 28.02
C ARG A 348 7.39 13.20 26.68
N GLY A 349 7.95 14.41 26.70
CA GLY A 349 8.64 14.98 25.56
C GLY A 349 9.72 14.02 24.99
N PRO A 350 10.16 14.23 23.75
CA PRO A 350 10.98 13.28 23.00
C PRO A 350 12.31 12.87 23.62
N ASN A 351 12.74 13.51 24.68
CA ASN A 351 14.06 13.31 25.31
C ASN A 351 14.01 12.87 26.80
N ARG A 352 12.97 12.15 27.23
CA ARG A 352 12.91 11.62 28.59
C ARG A 352 12.65 10.12 28.62
#